data_8673960773d9abe9d49d0918256ade7f
#
_entry.id   8673960773d9abe9d49d0918256ade7f
#
_cell.length_a   1.000
_cell.length_b   1.000
_cell.length_c   1.000
_cell.angle_alpha   90.00
_cell.angle_beta   90.00
_cell.angle_gamma   90.00
#
_symmetry.space_group_name_H-M   'P 1'
#
loop_
_entity.id
_entity.type
_entity.pdbx_description
1 polymer ?
#
loop_
_entity_poly.entity_id
_entity_poly.type
_entity_poly.pdbx_seq_one_letter_code
_entity_poly.pdbx_strand_id
1 'polypeptide(L)'
;MKCLAVCQDELVIRILAKALKPTLNVEFLVEDRLLARRLHDAEVTVHIGNPHTMESYLRADVDASTCVLVEDTGRRSPRRTVEAIRDAGGILVYLLDVGHPPSPRRQEELRTRSPEVGHLALADLLRGALGAELDRSMTRARVQQYQRYLADADRVLILLHNDPDPDAMASGLALRNLLHRTKTTAIIGAFQGVARPENLRMASLLDIHVEPLNRKSLTEFDRVATVDVQPHYFGGLINKVDLVIDHHPERAGCSTAFKDIRPDYGSTCTILTEHLRAVDVNISERTATAMLYAIKSDTLFLSRQTNEPDLDAFRFLYPLANAALIRKMEGAETTAERLHYVAEAVQHGEVAGSLYTTHLGDVARADLIAYVADFLLQVEEITWSVVSGVVHGDIIVSVRNLGSSRHAGEFVKRSFGDIGSAGGHRTMAKAVAPLDRFQQKFGSSDPEQIRARIHQLADQFLKEPQVTERRRTTSRAQQVDEKSVPVSPSPLGRGS
;
A
#
# COMPACT_ATOMS: atom_id res chain seq x y z
N MET A 1 20.41 30.43 -2.98
CA MET A 1 21.55 29.63 -2.52
C MET A 1 22.50 29.48 -3.71
N LYS A 2 23.81 29.74 -3.52
CA LYS A 2 24.84 29.51 -4.52
C LYS A 2 25.28 28.05 -4.51
N CYS A 3 25.49 27.47 -5.69
CA CYS A 3 26.03 26.15 -5.88
C CYS A 3 27.25 26.21 -6.79
N LEU A 4 28.42 25.76 -6.33
CA LEU A 4 29.62 25.61 -7.13
C LEU A 4 29.83 24.14 -7.48
N ALA A 5 29.80 23.80 -8.76
CA ALA A 5 30.06 22.41 -9.19
C ALA A 5 31.52 22.32 -9.72
N VAL A 6 32.30 21.48 -9.08
CA VAL A 6 33.70 21.19 -9.45
C VAL A 6 33.70 19.96 -10.35
N CYS A 7 33.66 20.16 -11.67
CA CYS A 7 33.46 19.09 -12.65
C CYS A 7 34.45 19.21 -13.80
N GLN A 8 34.85 18.07 -14.36
CA GLN A 8 35.78 18.00 -15.50
C GLN A 8 35.13 17.31 -16.73
N ASP A 9 33.95 16.68 -16.53
CA ASP A 9 33.20 16.06 -17.62
C ASP A 9 32.16 17.04 -18.20
N GLU A 10 32.23 17.33 -19.50
CA GLU A 10 31.33 18.25 -20.17
C GLU A 10 29.86 17.84 -20.10
N LEU A 11 29.59 16.54 -20.23
CA LEU A 11 28.20 16.00 -20.16
C LEU A 11 27.60 16.20 -18.78
N VAL A 12 28.37 15.89 -17.72
CA VAL A 12 27.97 16.13 -16.33
C VAL A 12 27.67 17.60 -16.08
N ILE A 13 28.53 18.49 -16.54
CA ILE A 13 28.34 19.96 -16.45
C ILE A 13 27.01 20.37 -17.11
N ARG A 14 26.76 19.94 -18.36
CA ARG A 14 25.54 20.27 -19.10
C ARG A 14 24.27 19.70 -18.42
N ILE A 15 24.33 18.49 -17.86
CA ILE A 15 23.23 17.91 -17.11
C ILE A 15 22.95 18.73 -15.85
N LEU A 16 23.98 19.03 -15.05
CA LEU A 16 23.83 19.79 -13.81
C LEU A 16 23.34 21.21 -14.09
N ALA A 17 23.90 21.89 -15.12
CA ALA A 17 23.46 23.20 -15.52
C ALA A 17 21.96 23.22 -15.85
N LYS A 18 21.50 22.28 -16.66
CA LYS A 18 20.09 22.19 -17.07
C LYS A 18 19.16 21.81 -15.91
N ALA A 19 19.62 20.95 -15.02
CA ALA A 19 18.80 20.46 -13.90
C ALA A 19 18.70 21.47 -12.74
N LEU A 20 19.78 22.20 -12.42
CA LEU A 20 19.86 23.02 -11.21
C LEU A 20 19.61 24.52 -11.47
N LYS A 21 19.93 25.04 -12.65
CA LYS A 21 19.77 26.47 -13.01
C LYS A 21 18.36 27.05 -12.77
N PRO A 22 17.26 26.29 -12.94
CA PRO A 22 15.92 26.82 -12.66
C PRO A 22 15.67 27.15 -11.18
N THR A 23 16.44 26.56 -10.26
CA THR A 23 16.20 26.66 -8.81
C THR A 23 17.38 27.25 -8.02
N LEU A 24 18.58 27.19 -8.59
CA LEU A 24 19.83 27.60 -7.92
C LEU A 24 20.70 28.50 -8.84
N ASN A 25 21.47 29.37 -8.21
CA ASN A 25 22.59 30.01 -8.91
C ASN A 25 23.77 29.03 -8.99
N VAL A 26 23.93 28.37 -10.16
CA VAL A 26 24.95 27.34 -10.36
C VAL A 26 26.12 27.90 -11.15
N GLU A 27 27.32 27.76 -10.58
CA GLU A 27 28.59 28.11 -11.20
C GLU A 27 29.47 26.87 -11.28
N PHE A 28 30.44 26.85 -12.20
CA PHE A 28 31.30 25.67 -12.41
C PHE A 28 32.76 26.03 -12.22
N LEU A 29 33.54 25.16 -11.58
CA LEU A 29 35.00 25.23 -11.54
C LEU A 29 35.57 24.10 -12.40
N VAL A 30 36.35 24.48 -13.42
CA VAL A 30 37.01 23.54 -14.35
C VAL A 30 38.51 23.78 -14.38
N GLU A 31 39.32 22.77 -14.64
CA GLU A 31 40.78 22.91 -14.83
C GLU A 31 41.12 23.29 -16.25
N ASP A 32 40.43 22.72 -17.25
CA ASP A 32 40.73 22.84 -18.65
C ASP A 32 40.13 24.12 -19.27
N ARG A 33 40.99 24.96 -19.81
CA ARG A 33 40.60 26.18 -20.53
C ARG A 33 39.83 25.89 -21.84
N LEU A 34 40.08 24.75 -22.48
CA LEU A 34 39.35 24.36 -23.70
C LEU A 34 37.92 23.93 -23.34
N LEU A 35 37.77 23.22 -22.24
CA LEU A 35 36.43 22.85 -21.69
C LEU A 35 35.65 24.12 -21.34
N ALA A 36 36.27 25.08 -20.65
CA ALA A 36 35.64 26.36 -20.32
C ALA A 36 35.14 27.13 -21.56
N ARG A 37 35.92 27.12 -22.65
CA ARG A 37 35.51 27.73 -23.93
C ARG A 37 34.31 27.02 -24.57
N ARG A 38 34.27 25.69 -24.53
CA ARG A 38 33.13 24.89 -25.07
C ARG A 38 31.84 25.06 -24.27
N LEU A 39 31.93 25.47 -23.02
CA LEU A 39 30.79 25.74 -22.16
C LEU A 39 30.19 27.13 -22.30
N HIS A 40 30.81 28.00 -23.12
CA HIS A 40 30.35 29.37 -23.35
C HIS A 40 28.86 29.43 -23.82
N ASP A 41 28.46 28.47 -24.66
CA ASP A 41 27.09 28.38 -25.17
C ASP A 41 26.08 27.84 -24.14
N ALA A 42 26.54 27.32 -23.00
CA ALA A 42 25.68 26.77 -21.96
C ALA A 42 25.06 27.82 -21.01
N GLU A 43 25.38 29.11 -21.25
CA GLU A 43 24.92 30.24 -20.41
C GLU A 43 25.20 30.04 -18.91
N VAL A 44 26.33 29.44 -18.56
CA VAL A 44 26.74 29.18 -17.17
C VAL A 44 28.01 29.98 -16.85
N THR A 45 28.13 30.38 -15.58
CA THR A 45 29.36 31.00 -15.06
C THR A 45 30.41 29.93 -14.84
N VAL A 46 31.56 30.06 -15.48
CA VAL A 46 32.67 29.10 -15.40
C VAL A 46 33.91 29.77 -14.84
N HIS A 47 34.44 29.27 -13.76
CA HIS A 47 35.73 29.62 -13.16
C HIS A 47 36.79 28.63 -13.65
N ILE A 48 37.97 29.15 -14.01
CA ILE A 48 39.12 28.31 -14.38
C ILE A 48 40.10 28.28 -13.23
N GLY A 49 40.41 27.10 -12.73
CA GLY A 49 41.31 26.94 -11.58
C GLY A 49 41.61 25.51 -11.24
N ASN A 50 42.66 25.32 -10.42
CA ASN A 50 43.01 24.01 -9.90
C ASN A 50 42.07 23.64 -8.70
N PRO A 51 41.29 22.56 -8.74
CA PRO A 51 40.39 22.18 -7.66
C PRO A 51 41.10 21.77 -6.37
N HIS A 52 42.40 21.63 -6.39
CA HIS A 52 43.18 21.24 -5.19
C HIS A 52 43.83 22.46 -4.48
N THR A 53 43.46 23.69 -4.89
CA THR A 53 44.00 24.90 -4.26
C THR A 53 42.89 25.82 -3.73
N MET A 54 43.11 26.33 -2.51
CA MET A 54 42.17 27.24 -1.83
C MET A 54 41.85 28.50 -2.68
N GLU A 55 42.86 29.06 -3.41
CA GLU A 55 42.71 30.25 -4.22
C GLU A 55 41.64 30.11 -5.29
N SER A 56 41.41 28.90 -5.82
CA SER A 56 40.39 28.65 -6.83
C SER A 56 38.99 28.85 -6.27
N TYR A 57 38.78 28.51 -5.01
CA TYR A 57 37.49 28.65 -4.31
C TYR A 57 37.29 30.09 -3.80
N LEU A 58 38.34 30.73 -3.34
CA LEU A 58 38.30 32.16 -2.97
C LEU A 58 37.92 33.05 -4.16
N ARG A 59 38.46 32.78 -5.37
CA ARG A 59 38.08 33.48 -6.60
C ARG A 59 36.63 33.20 -7.03
N ALA A 60 36.08 32.08 -6.65
CA ALA A 60 34.70 31.72 -6.88
C ALA A 60 33.77 32.14 -5.73
N ASP A 61 34.22 33.00 -4.80
CA ASP A 61 33.49 33.50 -3.63
C ASP A 61 32.77 32.36 -2.86
N VAL A 62 33.50 31.30 -2.57
CA VAL A 62 32.98 30.18 -1.75
C VAL A 62 33.01 30.58 -0.28
N ASP A 63 31.92 30.40 0.38
CA ASP A 63 31.72 30.64 1.83
C ASP A 63 30.92 29.52 2.51
N ALA A 64 30.58 29.70 3.77
CA ALA A 64 29.81 28.75 4.56
C ALA A 64 28.36 28.52 4.04
N SER A 65 27.82 29.41 3.21
CA SER A 65 26.48 29.30 2.61
C SER A 65 26.49 28.67 1.23
N THR A 66 27.70 28.48 0.64
CA THR A 66 27.88 27.91 -0.69
C THR A 66 27.81 26.38 -0.66
N CYS A 67 26.92 25.78 -1.44
CA CYS A 67 26.91 24.33 -1.65
C CYS A 67 27.97 23.98 -2.71
N VAL A 68 28.91 23.11 -2.39
CA VAL A 68 29.95 22.67 -3.34
C VAL A 68 29.72 21.23 -3.74
N LEU A 69 29.47 20.97 -5.03
CA LEU A 69 29.40 19.64 -5.61
C LEU A 69 30.74 19.29 -6.25
N VAL A 70 31.34 18.18 -5.83
CA VAL A 70 32.62 17.73 -6.39
C VAL A 70 32.41 16.44 -7.18
N GLU A 71 32.73 16.46 -8.46
CA GLU A 71 32.72 15.27 -9.31
C GLU A 71 33.71 14.23 -8.78
N ASP A 72 33.22 13.04 -8.42
CA ASP A 72 34.02 11.89 -8.04
C ASP A 72 33.96 10.80 -9.12
N THR A 73 35.03 10.69 -9.90
CA THR A 73 35.18 9.65 -10.93
C THR A 73 35.63 8.31 -10.37
N GLY A 74 35.86 8.21 -9.07
CA GLY A 74 36.42 7.00 -8.44
C GLY A 74 37.94 6.78 -8.67
N ARG A 75 38.54 7.54 -9.58
CA ARG A 75 39.97 7.33 -9.99
C ARG A 75 40.97 7.97 -9.04
N ARG A 76 40.61 9.10 -8.41
CA ARG A 76 41.49 9.82 -7.46
C ARG A 76 40.76 10.08 -6.16
N SER A 77 41.50 10.23 -5.06
CA SER A 77 40.89 10.60 -3.79
C SER A 77 40.45 12.07 -3.83
N PRO A 78 39.20 12.40 -3.50
CA PRO A 78 38.71 13.78 -3.47
C PRO A 78 39.23 14.59 -2.27
N ARG A 79 40.01 13.97 -1.40
CA ARG A 79 40.46 14.54 -0.13
C ARG A 79 41.10 15.93 -0.26
N ARG A 80 42.04 16.11 -1.18
CA ARG A 80 42.71 17.41 -1.38
C ARG A 80 41.76 18.50 -1.85
N THR A 81 40.77 18.12 -2.67
CA THR A 81 39.71 19.02 -3.13
C THR A 81 38.84 19.46 -1.96
N VAL A 82 38.42 18.52 -1.11
CA VAL A 82 37.61 18.80 0.08
C VAL A 82 38.39 19.67 1.09
N GLU A 83 39.67 19.37 1.33
CA GLU A 83 40.54 20.20 2.18
C GLU A 83 40.64 21.64 1.66
N ALA A 84 40.89 21.84 0.35
CA ALA A 84 40.97 23.17 -0.29
C ALA A 84 39.65 23.97 -0.23
N ILE A 85 38.50 23.27 -0.32
CA ILE A 85 37.17 23.89 -0.15
C ILE A 85 36.99 24.38 1.29
N ARG A 86 37.39 23.59 2.27
CA ARG A 86 37.27 23.94 3.69
C ARG A 86 38.21 25.09 4.06
N ASP A 87 39.41 25.07 3.56
CA ASP A 87 40.38 26.14 3.78
C ASP A 87 39.88 27.49 3.23
N ALA A 88 39.03 27.43 2.18
CA ALA A 88 38.34 28.59 1.64
C ALA A 88 37.04 28.97 2.38
N GLY A 89 36.64 28.24 3.41
CA GLY A 89 35.43 28.51 4.20
C GLY A 89 34.17 27.73 3.79
N GLY A 90 34.25 26.85 2.79
CA GLY A 90 33.12 25.99 2.38
C GLY A 90 32.84 24.86 3.34
N ILE A 91 31.61 24.72 3.83
CA ILE A 91 31.20 23.67 4.78
C ILE A 91 30.19 22.67 4.17
N LEU A 92 29.41 23.09 3.18
CA LEU A 92 28.40 22.25 2.51
C LEU A 92 29.01 21.55 1.29
N VAL A 93 29.66 20.42 1.49
CA VAL A 93 30.37 19.69 0.44
C VAL A 93 29.69 18.37 0.14
N TYR A 94 29.43 18.11 -1.14
CA TYR A 94 28.89 16.84 -1.64
C TYR A 94 29.82 16.27 -2.70
N LEU A 95 30.09 14.96 -2.59
CA LEU A 95 30.75 14.19 -3.65
C LEU A 95 29.68 13.62 -4.57
N LEU A 96 29.76 13.96 -5.86
CA LEU A 96 28.90 13.43 -6.91
C LEU A 96 29.62 12.29 -7.62
N ASP A 97 29.24 11.06 -7.33
CA ASP A 97 29.73 9.88 -8.03
C ASP A 97 29.14 9.85 -9.44
N VAL A 98 30.00 9.96 -10.45
CA VAL A 98 29.64 9.95 -11.87
C VAL A 98 30.13 8.68 -12.58
N GLY A 99 30.82 7.79 -11.88
CA GLY A 99 31.44 6.58 -12.40
C GLY A 99 30.89 5.30 -11.79
N HIS A 100 31.77 4.43 -11.38
CA HIS A 100 31.40 3.22 -10.65
C HIS A 100 31.16 3.55 -9.18
N PRO A 101 30.11 2.98 -8.58
CA PRO A 101 29.85 3.19 -7.16
C PRO A 101 31.11 2.86 -6.35
N PRO A 102 31.50 3.71 -5.38
CA PRO A 102 32.69 3.49 -4.60
C PRO A 102 32.59 2.12 -3.90
N SER A 103 33.72 1.39 -3.85
CA SER A 103 33.77 0.12 -3.15
C SER A 103 33.29 0.28 -1.70
N PRO A 104 32.67 -0.74 -1.08
CA PRO A 104 32.23 -0.66 0.32
C PRO A 104 33.32 -0.18 1.28
N ARG A 105 34.56 -0.56 1.04
CA ARG A 105 35.73 -0.11 1.82
C ARG A 105 35.98 1.39 1.65
N ARG A 106 35.83 1.93 0.44
CA ARG A 106 35.99 3.36 0.17
C ARG A 106 34.84 4.17 0.77
N GLN A 107 33.62 3.68 0.71
CA GLN A 107 32.47 4.32 1.36
C GLN A 107 32.66 4.41 2.87
N GLU A 108 33.13 3.34 3.50
CA GLU A 108 33.40 3.31 4.93
C GLU A 108 34.55 4.25 5.31
N GLU A 109 35.61 4.29 4.51
CA GLU A 109 36.72 5.19 4.70
C GLU A 109 36.32 6.68 4.61
N LEU A 110 35.47 7.03 3.64
CA LEU A 110 34.94 8.39 3.48
C LEU A 110 34.01 8.76 4.65
N ARG A 111 33.11 7.86 5.05
CA ARG A 111 32.21 8.07 6.22
C ARG A 111 33.00 8.28 7.52
N THR A 112 34.06 7.53 7.71
CA THR A 112 34.83 7.59 8.96
C THR A 112 35.74 8.83 9.02
N ARG A 113 36.30 9.26 7.86
CA ARG A 113 37.27 10.34 7.82
C ARG A 113 36.70 11.73 7.50
N SER A 114 35.53 11.76 6.92
CA SER A 114 34.85 13.01 6.54
C SER A 114 33.33 12.84 6.67
N PRO A 115 32.80 12.58 7.88
CA PRO A 115 31.38 12.28 8.11
C PRO A 115 30.45 13.43 7.70
N GLU A 116 30.94 14.64 7.61
CA GLU A 116 30.21 15.83 7.24
C GLU A 116 30.13 16.06 5.71
N VAL A 117 30.80 15.23 4.90
CA VAL A 117 30.72 15.31 3.44
C VAL A 117 29.58 14.44 2.94
N GLY A 118 28.63 15.05 2.25
CA GLY A 118 27.52 14.33 1.63
C GLY A 118 27.96 13.51 0.41
N HIS A 119 27.24 12.42 0.14
CA HIS A 119 27.51 11.56 -1.01
C HIS A 119 26.26 11.41 -1.85
N LEU A 120 26.37 11.66 -3.17
CA LEU A 120 25.31 11.53 -4.16
C LEU A 120 25.83 10.65 -5.30
N ALA A 121 25.09 9.61 -5.67
CA ALA A 121 25.37 8.84 -6.87
C ALA A 121 24.48 9.34 -8.02
N LEU A 122 25.09 9.85 -9.08
CA LEU A 122 24.35 10.34 -10.27
C LEU A 122 23.50 9.22 -10.88
N ALA A 123 24.03 8.00 -10.90
CA ALA A 123 23.31 6.84 -11.39
C ALA A 123 22.04 6.53 -10.56
N ASP A 124 22.07 6.72 -9.24
CA ASP A 124 20.89 6.49 -8.40
C ASP A 124 19.84 7.60 -8.57
N LEU A 125 20.29 8.84 -8.70
CA LEU A 125 19.40 9.96 -9.01
C LEU A 125 18.70 9.78 -10.37
N LEU A 126 19.43 9.36 -11.40
CA LEU A 126 18.88 9.08 -12.72
C LEU A 126 18.01 7.82 -12.74
N ARG A 127 18.42 6.76 -12.02
CA ARG A 127 17.67 5.49 -11.95
C ARG A 127 16.28 5.71 -11.38
N GLY A 128 16.14 6.48 -10.29
CA GLY A 128 14.85 6.81 -9.70
C GLY A 128 13.93 7.50 -10.70
N ALA A 129 14.37 8.57 -11.32
CA ALA A 129 13.58 9.35 -12.28
C ALA A 129 13.29 8.57 -13.58
N LEU A 130 14.31 7.92 -14.14
CA LEU A 130 14.17 7.12 -15.37
C LEU A 130 13.31 5.88 -15.15
N GLY A 131 13.51 5.17 -14.03
CA GLY A 131 12.72 3.99 -13.67
C GLY A 131 11.24 4.36 -13.54
N ALA A 132 10.92 5.40 -12.79
CA ALA A 132 9.54 5.87 -12.64
C ALA A 132 8.88 6.24 -13.97
N GLU A 133 9.63 6.88 -14.91
CA GLU A 133 9.07 7.23 -16.24
C GLU A 133 8.90 5.99 -17.13
N LEU A 134 9.81 5.00 -17.05
CA LEU A 134 9.65 3.73 -17.76
C LEU A 134 8.44 2.95 -17.24
N ASP A 135 8.28 2.84 -15.92
CA ASP A 135 7.13 2.18 -15.29
C ASP A 135 5.82 2.87 -15.68
N ARG A 136 5.80 4.20 -15.66
CA ARG A 136 4.66 4.98 -16.15
C ARG A 136 4.36 4.73 -17.63
N SER A 137 5.39 4.65 -18.46
CA SER A 137 5.24 4.36 -19.90
C SER A 137 4.73 2.93 -20.14
N MET A 138 5.19 1.94 -19.38
CA MET A 138 4.69 0.56 -19.43
C MET A 138 3.22 0.49 -19.00
N THR A 139 2.87 1.16 -17.92
CA THR A 139 1.47 1.27 -17.44
C THR A 139 0.60 1.95 -18.49
N ARG A 140 1.08 3.06 -19.11
CA ARG A 140 0.38 3.74 -20.21
C ARG A 140 0.10 2.79 -21.38
N ALA A 141 1.09 2.03 -21.81
CA ALA A 141 0.94 1.07 -22.91
C ALA A 141 -0.13 -0.01 -22.59
N ARG A 142 -0.12 -0.55 -21.37
CA ARG A 142 -1.11 -1.54 -20.90
C ARG A 142 -2.51 -0.94 -20.87
N VAL A 143 -2.66 0.24 -20.29
CA VAL A 143 -3.95 0.95 -20.21
C VAL A 143 -4.51 1.21 -21.60
N GLN A 144 -3.70 1.72 -22.52
CA GLN A 144 -4.14 1.98 -23.90
C GLN A 144 -4.56 0.71 -24.65
N GLN A 145 -3.96 -0.44 -24.35
CA GLN A 145 -4.36 -1.72 -24.98
C GLN A 145 -5.80 -2.09 -24.58
N TYR A 146 -6.11 -2.12 -23.28
CA TYR A 146 -7.47 -2.48 -22.88
C TYR A 146 -8.49 -1.37 -23.16
N GLN A 147 -8.10 -0.09 -23.15
CA GLN A 147 -8.98 1.00 -23.59
C GLN A 147 -9.42 0.79 -25.05
N ARG A 148 -8.48 0.50 -25.95
CA ARG A 148 -8.79 0.21 -27.38
C ARG A 148 -9.68 -1.02 -27.52
N TYR A 149 -9.36 -2.09 -26.79
CA TYR A 149 -10.15 -3.33 -26.83
C TYR A 149 -11.59 -3.14 -26.35
N LEU A 150 -11.78 -2.33 -25.32
CA LEU A 150 -13.11 -2.02 -24.77
C LEU A 150 -13.82 -0.90 -25.54
N ALA A 151 -13.11 -0.13 -26.37
CA ALA A 151 -13.70 0.97 -27.14
C ALA A 151 -14.71 0.49 -28.19
N ASP A 152 -14.48 -0.71 -28.77
CA ASP A 152 -15.35 -1.29 -29.80
C ASP A 152 -16.69 -1.82 -29.28
N ALA A 153 -16.89 -1.85 -27.95
CA ALA A 153 -18.14 -2.28 -27.33
C ALA A 153 -19.15 -1.15 -27.26
N ASP A 154 -20.41 -1.40 -27.55
CA ASP A 154 -21.48 -0.43 -27.32
C ASP A 154 -21.77 -0.29 -25.82
N ARG A 155 -21.87 -1.42 -25.11
CA ARG A 155 -22.13 -1.48 -23.66
C ARG A 155 -21.09 -2.30 -22.92
N VAL A 156 -20.48 -1.70 -21.91
CA VAL A 156 -19.53 -2.35 -21.01
C VAL A 156 -20.16 -2.51 -19.62
N LEU A 157 -20.07 -3.70 -19.05
CA LEU A 157 -20.39 -3.93 -17.64
C LEU A 157 -19.11 -3.79 -16.80
N ILE A 158 -19.14 -2.92 -15.80
CA ILE A 158 -18.16 -2.86 -14.71
C ILE A 158 -18.81 -3.57 -13.52
N LEU A 159 -18.42 -4.80 -13.31
CA LEU A 159 -19.05 -5.68 -12.35
C LEU A 159 -18.29 -5.65 -11.02
N LEU A 160 -19.04 -5.42 -9.95
CA LEU A 160 -18.58 -5.37 -8.58
C LEU A 160 -18.99 -6.64 -7.82
N HIS A 161 -18.37 -6.91 -6.69
CA HIS A 161 -18.82 -7.94 -5.76
C HIS A 161 -20.20 -7.59 -5.15
N ASN A 162 -20.85 -8.55 -4.51
CA ASN A 162 -22.14 -8.33 -3.83
C ASN A 162 -21.97 -7.38 -2.64
N ASP A 163 -22.96 -6.48 -2.44
CA ASP A 163 -22.92 -5.43 -1.43
C ASP A 163 -21.58 -4.67 -1.47
N PRO A 164 -21.28 -4.00 -2.61
CA PRO A 164 -20.00 -3.40 -2.87
C PRO A 164 -19.64 -2.35 -1.81
N ASP A 165 -18.38 -2.41 -1.40
CA ASP A 165 -17.78 -1.49 -0.44
C ASP A 165 -17.24 -0.21 -1.11
N PRO A 166 -16.64 0.71 -0.37
CA PRO A 166 -16.10 1.94 -0.92
C PRO A 166 -15.07 1.73 -2.03
N ASP A 167 -14.20 0.69 -1.92
CA ASP A 167 -13.15 0.45 -2.92
C ASP A 167 -13.73 -0.08 -4.22
N ALA A 168 -14.64 -1.05 -4.16
CA ALA A 168 -15.34 -1.55 -5.32
C ALA A 168 -16.11 -0.44 -6.06
N MET A 169 -16.87 0.40 -5.33
CA MET A 169 -17.67 1.48 -5.93
C MET A 169 -16.80 2.56 -6.55
N ALA A 170 -15.76 3.02 -5.85
CA ALA A 170 -14.85 4.03 -6.34
C ALA A 170 -14.02 3.54 -7.53
N SER A 171 -13.57 2.28 -7.49
CA SER A 171 -12.88 1.61 -8.58
C SER A 171 -13.76 1.50 -9.84
N GLY A 172 -15.02 1.19 -9.66
CA GLY A 172 -16.00 1.22 -10.77
C GLY A 172 -16.13 2.60 -11.41
N LEU A 173 -16.21 3.65 -10.58
CA LEU A 173 -16.27 5.04 -11.06
C LEU A 173 -14.96 5.45 -11.75
N ALA A 174 -13.82 5.09 -11.20
CA ALA A 174 -12.50 5.37 -11.74
C ALA A 174 -12.29 4.68 -13.11
N LEU A 175 -12.63 3.38 -13.21
CA LEU A 175 -12.53 2.65 -14.47
C LEU A 175 -13.45 3.24 -15.55
N ARG A 176 -14.68 3.60 -15.21
CA ARG A 176 -15.58 4.27 -16.16
C ARG A 176 -14.99 5.58 -16.68
N ASN A 177 -14.38 6.39 -15.80
CA ASN A 177 -13.69 7.61 -16.20
C ASN A 177 -12.48 7.30 -17.10
N LEU A 178 -11.68 6.30 -16.74
CA LEU A 178 -10.52 5.85 -17.49
C LEU A 178 -10.88 5.37 -18.91
N LEU A 179 -12.03 4.74 -19.07
CA LEU A 179 -12.57 4.29 -20.35
C LEU A 179 -13.27 5.40 -21.17
N HIS A 180 -13.32 6.64 -20.65
CA HIS A 180 -14.03 7.77 -21.26
C HIS A 180 -15.51 7.46 -21.57
N ARG A 181 -16.17 6.68 -20.68
CA ARG A 181 -17.54 6.23 -20.87
C ARG A 181 -18.52 6.97 -19.97
N THR A 182 -19.79 6.99 -20.42
CA THR A 182 -20.90 7.57 -19.68
C THR A 182 -21.60 6.55 -18.79
N LYS A 183 -22.55 7.00 -17.97
CA LYS A 183 -23.42 6.12 -17.15
C LYS A 183 -24.25 5.15 -18.01
N THR A 184 -24.47 5.45 -19.28
CA THR A 184 -25.29 4.63 -20.22
C THR A 184 -24.46 3.65 -21.03
N THR A 185 -23.17 3.92 -21.24
CA THR A 185 -22.28 3.08 -22.07
C THR A 185 -21.32 2.22 -21.24
N ALA A 186 -21.12 2.55 -19.94
CA ALA A 186 -20.45 1.69 -18.97
C ALA A 186 -21.27 1.65 -17.67
N ILE A 187 -21.96 0.54 -17.48
CA ILE A 187 -22.82 0.31 -16.31
C ILE A 187 -21.97 -0.25 -15.18
N ILE A 188 -22.05 0.37 -14.00
CA ILE A 188 -21.49 -0.19 -12.77
C ILE A 188 -22.62 -1.01 -12.14
N GLY A 189 -22.42 -2.30 -11.93
CA GLY A 189 -23.46 -3.18 -11.44
C GLY A 189 -22.98 -4.27 -10.49
N ALA A 190 -23.89 -4.80 -9.70
CA ALA A 190 -23.66 -5.93 -8.80
C ALA A 190 -24.92 -6.80 -8.73
N PHE A 191 -24.78 -8.12 -8.46
CA PHE A 191 -25.95 -8.99 -8.31
C PHE A 191 -26.76 -8.70 -7.04
N GLN A 192 -26.09 -8.26 -5.99
CA GLN A 192 -26.75 -7.67 -4.83
C GLN A 192 -26.32 -6.20 -4.79
N GLY A 193 -27.31 -5.31 -4.76
CA GLY A 193 -27.06 -3.87 -4.68
C GLY A 193 -26.38 -3.48 -3.37
N VAL A 194 -26.07 -2.20 -3.24
CA VAL A 194 -25.48 -1.62 -2.03
C VAL A 194 -26.51 -1.75 -0.89
N ALA A 195 -26.12 -2.34 0.23
CA ALA A 195 -27.03 -2.60 1.36
C ALA A 195 -26.55 -1.96 2.67
N ARG A 196 -25.24 -1.92 2.94
CA ARG A 196 -24.70 -1.34 4.16
C ARG A 196 -24.94 0.17 4.22
N PRO A 197 -25.41 0.72 5.35
CA PRO A 197 -25.76 2.14 5.49
C PRO A 197 -24.61 3.10 5.13
N GLU A 198 -23.39 2.76 5.51
CA GLU A 198 -22.18 3.54 5.20
C GLU A 198 -21.92 3.58 3.68
N ASN A 199 -22.08 2.45 2.99
CA ASN A 199 -21.89 2.34 1.55
C ASN A 199 -23.00 3.06 0.77
N LEU A 200 -24.26 2.94 1.22
CA LEU A 200 -25.40 3.69 0.69
C LEU A 200 -25.17 5.20 0.83
N ARG A 201 -24.61 5.64 1.95
CA ARG A 201 -24.31 7.05 2.16
C ARG A 201 -23.23 7.55 1.20
N MET A 202 -22.15 6.80 1.00
CA MET A 202 -21.13 7.14 0.00
C MET A 202 -21.77 7.21 -1.40
N ALA A 203 -22.53 6.21 -1.78
CA ALA A 203 -23.21 6.14 -3.08
C ALA A 203 -24.12 7.36 -3.28
N SER A 204 -24.89 7.75 -2.26
CA SER A 204 -25.79 8.92 -2.29
C SER A 204 -25.02 10.24 -2.36
N LEU A 205 -24.02 10.46 -1.49
CA LEU A 205 -23.26 11.71 -1.42
C LEU A 205 -22.45 11.97 -2.69
N LEU A 206 -21.98 10.90 -3.34
CA LEU A 206 -21.15 10.97 -4.54
C LEU A 206 -21.90 10.61 -5.82
N ASP A 207 -23.23 10.48 -5.79
CA ASP A 207 -24.07 10.11 -6.95
C ASP A 207 -23.53 8.88 -7.70
N ILE A 208 -23.10 7.84 -6.94
CA ILE A 208 -22.63 6.58 -7.51
C ILE A 208 -23.82 5.64 -7.62
N HIS A 209 -24.22 5.34 -8.85
CA HIS A 209 -25.30 4.40 -9.11
C HIS A 209 -24.71 3.01 -9.40
N VAL A 210 -25.08 2.03 -8.57
CA VAL A 210 -24.80 0.61 -8.77
C VAL A 210 -26.08 -0.08 -9.17
N GLU A 211 -26.13 -0.60 -10.41
CA GLU A 211 -27.30 -1.25 -10.95
C GLU A 211 -27.43 -2.69 -10.41
N PRO A 212 -28.59 -3.08 -9.86
CA PRO A 212 -28.81 -4.46 -9.45
C PRO A 212 -28.97 -5.34 -10.69
N LEU A 213 -28.13 -6.36 -10.79
CA LEU A 213 -28.06 -7.27 -11.92
C LEU A 213 -28.78 -8.59 -11.68
N ASN A 214 -29.21 -9.21 -12.76
CA ASN A 214 -29.65 -10.58 -12.78
C ASN A 214 -28.98 -11.33 -13.96
N ARG A 215 -29.14 -12.66 -14.03
CA ARG A 215 -28.51 -13.46 -15.11
C ARG A 215 -28.88 -12.99 -16.53
N LYS A 216 -30.09 -12.50 -16.74
CA LYS A 216 -30.55 -12.04 -18.05
C LYS A 216 -29.88 -10.71 -18.42
N SER A 217 -29.65 -9.83 -17.45
CA SER A 217 -28.97 -8.55 -17.67
C SER A 217 -27.57 -8.71 -18.26
N LEU A 218 -26.87 -9.82 -17.96
CA LEU A 218 -25.52 -10.05 -18.48
C LEU A 218 -25.45 -10.15 -20.01
N THR A 219 -26.52 -10.58 -20.66
CA THR A 219 -26.57 -10.71 -22.14
C THR A 219 -26.67 -9.37 -22.85
N GLU A 220 -26.91 -8.30 -22.14
CA GLU A 220 -27.03 -6.94 -22.68
C GLU A 220 -25.67 -6.22 -22.83
N PHE A 221 -24.58 -6.85 -22.42
CA PHE A 221 -23.25 -6.26 -22.43
C PHE A 221 -22.31 -6.98 -23.39
N ASP A 222 -21.60 -6.21 -24.20
CA ASP A 222 -20.61 -6.74 -25.15
C ASP A 222 -19.31 -7.13 -24.47
N ARG A 223 -18.96 -6.43 -23.37
CA ARG A 223 -17.74 -6.64 -22.61
C ARG A 223 -18.00 -6.54 -21.11
N VAL A 224 -17.24 -7.31 -20.35
CA VAL A 224 -17.32 -7.34 -18.88
C VAL A 224 -15.94 -7.05 -18.29
N ALA A 225 -15.85 -6.03 -17.45
CA ALA A 225 -14.72 -5.75 -16.61
C ALA A 225 -15.09 -6.00 -15.14
N THR A 226 -14.20 -6.57 -14.34
CA THR A 226 -14.35 -6.64 -12.88
C THR A 226 -13.33 -5.76 -12.21
N VAL A 227 -13.74 -5.07 -11.16
CA VAL A 227 -12.87 -4.30 -10.29
C VAL A 227 -13.11 -4.70 -8.85
N ASP A 228 -12.03 -4.81 -8.09
CA ASP A 228 -12.01 -5.19 -6.69
C ASP A 228 -12.59 -6.59 -6.42
N VAL A 229 -12.65 -7.40 -7.45
CA VAL A 229 -13.15 -8.77 -7.39
C VAL A 229 -12.68 -9.59 -8.59
N GLN A 230 -12.41 -10.87 -8.35
CA GLN A 230 -12.02 -11.82 -9.40
C GLN A 230 -13.18 -12.72 -9.83
N PRO A 231 -13.18 -13.24 -11.07
CA PRO A 231 -14.29 -14.02 -11.66
C PRO A 231 -14.75 -15.22 -10.83
N HIS A 232 -13.83 -15.89 -10.09
CA HIS A 232 -14.16 -17.05 -9.26
C HIS A 232 -15.19 -16.75 -8.16
N TYR A 233 -15.27 -15.48 -7.71
CA TYR A 233 -16.24 -15.03 -6.71
C TYR A 233 -17.70 -15.33 -7.14
N PHE A 234 -17.96 -15.28 -8.43
CA PHE A 234 -19.30 -15.41 -8.99
C PHE A 234 -19.71 -16.87 -9.26
N GLY A 235 -18.91 -17.88 -8.87
CA GLY A 235 -19.28 -19.29 -8.88
C GLY A 235 -19.76 -19.83 -10.23
N GLY A 236 -19.19 -19.35 -11.36
CA GLY A 236 -19.58 -19.76 -12.71
C GLY A 236 -20.82 -19.05 -13.27
N LEU A 237 -21.35 -18.04 -12.58
CA LEU A 237 -22.40 -17.16 -13.13
C LEU A 237 -21.92 -16.35 -14.34
N ILE A 238 -20.61 -16.12 -14.42
CA ILE A 238 -19.95 -15.35 -15.46
C ILE A 238 -18.94 -16.25 -16.15
N ASN A 239 -19.15 -16.44 -17.47
CA ASN A 239 -18.31 -17.33 -18.28
C ASN A 239 -17.12 -16.60 -18.91
N LYS A 240 -17.20 -15.28 -19.04
CA LYS A 240 -16.17 -14.48 -19.70
C LYS A 240 -16.05 -13.11 -19.02
N VAL A 241 -14.82 -12.77 -18.65
CA VAL A 241 -14.43 -11.44 -18.20
C VAL A 241 -13.32 -10.96 -19.11
N ASP A 242 -13.39 -9.74 -19.59
CA ASP A 242 -12.42 -9.17 -20.53
C ASP A 242 -11.29 -8.44 -19.83
N LEU A 243 -11.58 -7.80 -18.67
CA LEU A 243 -10.61 -7.07 -17.87
C LEU A 243 -10.82 -7.35 -16.37
N VAL A 244 -9.74 -7.61 -15.64
CA VAL A 244 -9.73 -7.70 -14.16
C VAL A 244 -8.72 -6.72 -13.60
N ILE A 245 -9.14 -5.85 -12.67
CA ILE A 245 -8.25 -4.99 -11.87
C ILE A 245 -8.59 -5.23 -10.40
N ASP A 246 -7.62 -5.74 -9.62
CA ASP A 246 -7.88 -6.19 -8.26
C ASP A 246 -6.62 -6.16 -7.39
N HIS A 247 -6.78 -5.90 -6.09
CA HIS A 247 -5.68 -5.95 -5.13
C HIS A 247 -5.70 -7.21 -4.23
N HIS A 248 -6.70 -8.06 -4.38
CA HIS A 248 -6.76 -9.32 -3.64
C HIS A 248 -5.78 -10.37 -4.21
N PRO A 249 -5.32 -11.34 -3.37
CA PRO A 249 -4.45 -12.42 -3.85
C PRO A 249 -5.05 -13.17 -5.05
N GLU A 250 -4.25 -13.31 -6.12
CA GLU A 250 -4.71 -13.99 -7.34
C GLU A 250 -5.00 -15.46 -7.07
N ARG A 251 -6.18 -15.92 -7.52
CA ARG A 251 -6.54 -17.34 -7.49
C ARG A 251 -6.32 -17.98 -8.85
N ALA A 252 -5.88 -19.24 -8.82
CA ALA A 252 -5.67 -20.02 -10.04
C ALA A 252 -6.95 -20.12 -10.89
N GLY A 253 -6.79 -20.06 -12.23
CA GLY A 253 -7.91 -20.20 -13.16
C GLY A 253 -8.56 -18.89 -13.62
N CYS A 254 -8.05 -17.73 -13.22
CA CYS A 254 -8.50 -16.45 -13.77
C CYS A 254 -7.96 -16.27 -15.21
N SER A 255 -8.75 -16.71 -16.21
CA SER A 255 -8.45 -16.47 -17.63
C SER A 255 -9.24 -15.27 -18.13
N THR A 256 -8.54 -14.23 -18.56
CA THR A 256 -9.12 -12.98 -19.05
C THR A 256 -8.21 -12.38 -20.13
N ALA A 257 -8.74 -11.50 -20.97
CA ALA A 257 -7.94 -10.83 -22.01
C ALA A 257 -6.92 -9.87 -21.38
N PHE A 258 -7.31 -9.17 -20.35
CA PHE A 258 -6.45 -8.23 -19.62
C PHE A 258 -6.63 -8.39 -18.11
N LYS A 259 -5.51 -8.41 -17.38
CA LYS A 259 -5.53 -8.40 -15.92
C LYS A 259 -4.44 -7.51 -15.34
N ASP A 260 -4.76 -6.86 -14.25
CA ASP A 260 -3.81 -6.19 -13.37
C ASP A 260 -4.19 -6.51 -11.91
N ILE A 261 -3.51 -7.53 -11.34
CA ILE A 261 -3.77 -8.01 -9.99
C ILE A 261 -2.52 -7.76 -9.16
N ARG A 262 -2.64 -6.95 -8.09
CA ARG A 262 -1.50 -6.50 -7.28
C ARG A 262 -1.78 -6.68 -5.78
N PRO A 263 -1.52 -7.87 -5.22
CA PRO A 263 -1.83 -8.18 -3.82
C PRO A 263 -1.06 -7.35 -2.78
N ASP A 264 0.02 -6.71 -3.20
CA ASP A 264 0.84 -5.87 -2.33
C ASP A 264 0.30 -4.43 -2.19
N TYR A 265 -0.76 -4.08 -2.93
CA TYR A 265 -1.41 -2.78 -2.87
C TYR A 265 -2.51 -2.79 -1.82
N GLY A 266 -2.68 -1.68 -1.10
CA GLY A 266 -3.69 -1.55 -0.05
C GLY A 266 -5.12 -1.39 -0.57
N SER A 267 -5.31 -1.05 -1.86
CA SER A 267 -6.61 -0.78 -2.47
C SER A 267 -6.56 -0.90 -3.99
N THR A 268 -7.63 -1.35 -4.62
CA THR A 268 -7.78 -1.35 -6.08
C THR A 268 -7.79 0.08 -6.64
N CYS A 269 -8.26 1.06 -5.87
CA CYS A 269 -8.17 2.48 -6.24
C CYS A 269 -6.73 2.98 -6.34
N THR A 270 -5.77 2.39 -5.61
CA THR A 270 -4.34 2.69 -5.79
C THR A 270 -3.87 2.31 -7.18
N ILE A 271 -4.20 1.10 -7.65
CA ILE A 271 -3.87 0.62 -9.00
C ILE A 271 -4.48 1.55 -10.06
N LEU A 272 -5.76 1.88 -9.91
CA LEU A 272 -6.48 2.76 -10.86
C LEU A 272 -5.96 4.20 -10.83
N THR A 273 -5.43 4.68 -9.70
CA THR A 273 -4.76 5.98 -9.65
C THR A 273 -3.51 6.01 -10.54
N GLU A 274 -2.70 4.96 -10.51
CA GLU A 274 -1.55 4.84 -11.41
C GLU A 274 -1.99 4.79 -12.89
N HIS A 275 -3.07 4.05 -13.20
CA HIS A 275 -3.61 3.97 -14.55
C HIS A 275 -4.08 5.32 -15.07
N LEU A 276 -4.86 6.07 -14.28
CA LEU A 276 -5.37 7.40 -14.63
C LEU A 276 -4.22 8.39 -14.86
N ARG A 277 -3.22 8.37 -13.98
CA ARG A 277 -2.00 9.20 -14.11
C ARG A 277 -1.16 8.84 -15.33
N ALA A 278 -1.04 7.55 -15.65
CA ALA A 278 -0.23 7.09 -16.77
C ALA A 278 -0.74 7.57 -18.13
N VAL A 279 -2.05 7.74 -18.29
CA VAL A 279 -2.68 8.22 -19.53
C VAL A 279 -3.19 9.67 -19.42
N ASP A 280 -2.79 10.39 -18.38
CA ASP A 280 -3.08 11.81 -18.16
C ASP A 280 -4.59 12.15 -18.20
N VAL A 281 -5.45 11.24 -17.69
CA VAL A 281 -6.89 11.46 -17.61
C VAL A 281 -7.20 12.50 -16.53
N ASN A 282 -8.06 13.47 -16.87
CA ASN A 282 -8.57 14.44 -15.90
C ASN A 282 -9.52 13.74 -14.91
N ILE A 283 -9.21 13.83 -13.62
CA ILE A 283 -9.98 13.22 -12.54
C ILE A 283 -10.88 14.29 -11.93
N SER A 284 -12.20 14.07 -11.97
CA SER A 284 -13.14 14.99 -11.34
C SER A 284 -13.02 14.98 -9.82
N GLU A 285 -13.35 16.09 -9.13
CA GLU A 285 -13.39 16.16 -7.66
C GLU A 285 -14.19 14.99 -7.07
N ARG A 286 -15.33 14.64 -7.66
CA ARG A 286 -16.16 13.52 -7.24
C ARG A 286 -15.40 12.18 -7.29
N THR A 287 -14.74 11.89 -8.42
CA THR A 287 -13.97 10.65 -8.58
C THR A 287 -12.78 10.62 -7.64
N ALA A 288 -12.04 11.71 -7.53
CA ALA A 288 -10.92 11.82 -6.60
C ALA A 288 -11.35 11.64 -5.14
N THR A 289 -12.51 12.21 -4.76
CA THR A 289 -13.09 12.06 -3.42
C THR A 289 -13.46 10.60 -3.13
N ALA A 290 -14.10 9.92 -4.10
CA ALA A 290 -14.45 8.50 -3.98
C ALA A 290 -13.21 7.64 -3.80
N MET A 291 -12.21 7.81 -4.66
CA MET A 291 -10.97 7.02 -4.63
C MET A 291 -10.15 7.27 -3.36
N LEU A 292 -10.05 8.52 -2.92
CA LEU A 292 -9.34 8.85 -1.70
C LEU A 292 -10.00 8.25 -0.45
N TYR A 293 -11.34 8.30 -0.40
CA TYR A 293 -12.11 7.66 0.67
C TYR A 293 -11.95 6.13 0.66
N ALA A 294 -11.95 5.52 -0.52
CA ALA A 294 -11.72 4.09 -0.71
C ALA A 294 -10.34 3.65 -0.19
N ILE A 295 -9.26 4.31 -0.62
CA ILE A 295 -7.90 4.03 -0.12
C ILE A 295 -7.85 4.17 1.41
N LYS A 296 -8.48 5.22 1.95
CA LYS A 296 -8.55 5.44 3.39
C LYS A 296 -9.28 4.32 4.12
N SER A 297 -10.40 3.84 3.57
CA SER A 297 -11.22 2.78 4.15
C SER A 297 -10.47 1.45 4.18
N ASP A 298 -9.91 1.02 3.07
CA ASP A 298 -9.25 -0.28 2.92
C ASP A 298 -7.95 -0.39 3.68
N THR A 299 -7.19 0.71 3.74
CA THR A 299 -5.94 0.77 4.49
C THR A 299 -6.13 1.11 5.97
N LEU A 300 -7.38 1.21 6.47
CA LEU A 300 -7.68 1.70 7.81
C LEU A 300 -6.90 2.99 8.12
N PHE A 301 -7.04 3.99 7.25
CA PHE A 301 -6.32 5.24 7.32
C PHE A 301 -4.79 5.09 7.34
N LEU A 302 -4.26 4.32 6.39
CA LEU A 302 -2.83 4.06 6.21
C LEU A 302 -2.18 3.33 7.41
N SER A 303 -2.98 2.67 8.24
CA SER A 303 -2.51 1.89 9.39
C SER A 303 -2.44 0.38 9.13
N ARG A 304 -2.95 -0.09 7.99
CA ARG A 304 -2.99 -1.51 7.61
C ARG A 304 -2.53 -1.70 6.17
N GLN A 305 -1.62 -2.67 5.93
CA GLN A 305 -1.18 -3.09 4.59
C GLN A 305 -0.93 -1.92 3.62
N THR A 306 -0.29 -0.87 4.10
CA THR A 306 0.01 0.33 3.32
C THR A 306 1.42 0.25 2.79
N ASN A 307 1.57 0.44 1.49
CA ASN A 307 2.85 0.47 0.78
C ASN A 307 3.08 1.85 0.16
N GLU A 308 4.28 2.07 -0.36
CA GLU A 308 4.64 3.35 -1.01
C GLU A 308 3.67 3.77 -2.13
N PRO A 309 3.18 2.88 -3.02
CA PRO A 309 2.17 3.22 -4.00
C PRO A 309 0.87 3.77 -3.41
N ASP A 310 0.42 3.27 -2.25
CA ASP A 310 -0.81 3.78 -1.58
C ASP A 310 -0.61 5.20 -1.08
N LEU A 311 0.56 5.49 -0.51
CA LEU A 311 0.95 6.83 -0.07
C LEU A 311 1.05 7.81 -1.24
N ASP A 312 1.60 7.38 -2.37
CA ASP A 312 1.71 8.17 -3.58
C ASP A 312 0.35 8.45 -4.21
N ALA A 313 -0.54 7.46 -4.25
CA ALA A 313 -1.91 7.62 -4.71
C ALA A 313 -2.69 8.57 -3.79
N PHE A 314 -2.57 8.40 -2.47
CA PHE A 314 -3.17 9.30 -1.49
C PHE A 314 -2.69 10.74 -1.68
N ARG A 315 -1.38 10.97 -1.75
CA ARG A 315 -0.77 12.30 -1.97
C ARG A 315 -1.25 12.95 -3.25
N PHE A 316 -1.42 12.18 -4.31
CA PHE A 316 -1.88 12.67 -5.61
C PHE A 316 -3.37 13.05 -5.58
N LEU A 317 -4.22 12.22 -4.98
CA LEU A 317 -5.68 12.43 -4.95
C LEU A 317 -6.11 13.49 -3.94
N TYR A 318 -5.34 13.68 -2.84
CA TYR A 318 -5.71 14.56 -1.74
C TYR A 318 -6.04 16.01 -2.17
N PRO A 319 -5.22 16.70 -3.00
CA PRO A 319 -5.52 18.07 -3.45
C PRO A 319 -6.69 18.13 -4.44
N LEU A 320 -7.11 17.00 -5.04
CA LEU A 320 -8.21 16.93 -5.99
C LEU A 320 -9.54 16.58 -5.31
N ALA A 321 -9.50 16.07 -4.08
CA ALA A 321 -10.64 15.53 -3.36
C ALA A 321 -11.33 16.57 -2.46
N ASN A 322 -12.61 16.36 -2.19
CA ASN A 322 -13.40 17.18 -1.28
C ASN A 322 -13.37 16.62 0.14
N ALA A 323 -12.51 17.20 0.98
CA ALA A 323 -12.34 16.80 2.38
C ALA A 323 -13.64 16.94 3.22
N ALA A 324 -14.55 17.86 2.86
CA ALA A 324 -15.81 18.01 3.57
C ALA A 324 -16.77 16.85 3.29
N LEU A 325 -16.79 16.34 2.05
CA LEU A 325 -17.57 15.15 1.70
C LEU A 325 -16.97 13.89 2.37
N ILE A 326 -15.64 13.76 2.43
CA ILE A 326 -14.99 12.65 3.14
C ILE A 326 -15.43 12.64 4.61
N ARG A 327 -15.36 13.77 5.31
CA ARG A 327 -15.83 13.87 6.71
C ARG A 327 -17.31 13.53 6.85
N LYS A 328 -18.16 13.89 5.88
CA LYS A 328 -19.59 13.51 5.89
C LYS A 328 -19.78 12.01 5.74
N MET A 329 -18.97 11.34 4.93
CA MET A 329 -19.00 9.88 4.79
C MET A 329 -18.54 9.19 6.08
N GLU A 330 -17.47 9.67 6.69
CA GLU A 330 -16.92 9.16 7.95
C GLU A 330 -17.88 9.36 9.13
N GLY A 331 -18.46 10.53 9.25
CA GLY A 331 -19.41 10.85 10.32
C GLY A 331 -20.72 10.04 10.29
N ALA A 332 -20.90 9.18 9.27
CA ALA A 332 -22.02 8.24 9.17
C ALA A 332 -21.89 7.04 10.10
N GLU A 333 -20.71 6.77 10.64
CA GLU A 333 -20.50 5.60 11.51
C GLU A 333 -21.19 5.76 12.87
N THR A 334 -21.44 6.98 13.33
CA THR A 334 -22.07 7.22 14.62
C THR A 334 -23.55 7.59 14.48
N THR A 335 -24.42 6.59 14.37
CA THR A 335 -25.89 6.78 14.43
C THR A 335 -26.38 6.77 15.87
N ALA A 336 -27.59 7.31 16.11
CA ALA A 336 -28.22 7.23 17.43
C ALA A 336 -28.40 5.75 17.90
N GLU A 337 -28.68 4.85 16.96
CA GLU A 337 -28.74 3.40 17.22
C GLU A 337 -27.38 2.85 17.68
N ARG A 338 -26.29 3.19 17.00
CA ARG A 338 -24.92 2.79 17.38
C ARG A 338 -24.51 3.35 18.73
N LEU A 339 -24.85 4.64 19.00
CA LEU A 339 -24.60 5.23 20.31
C LEU A 339 -25.39 4.55 21.43
N HIS A 340 -26.62 4.12 21.18
CA HIS A 340 -27.40 3.35 22.14
C HIS A 340 -26.66 2.07 22.55
N TYR A 341 -26.19 1.27 21.59
CA TYR A 341 -25.45 0.05 21.91
C TYR A 341 -24.08 0.30 22.54
N VAL A 342 -23.42 1.42 22.22
CA VAL A 342 -22.21 1.84 22.94
C VAL A 342 -22.55 2.16 24.42
N ALA A 343 -23.63 2.88 24.68
CA ALA A 343 -24.06 3.18 26.05
C ALA A 343 -24.38 1.90 26.82
N GLU A 344 -25.13 0.96 26.23
CA GLU A 344 -25.38 -0.38 26.80
C GLU A 344 -24.08 -1.14 27.10
N ALA A 345 -23.12 -1.10 26.15
CA ALA A 345 -21.83 -1.73 26.34
C ALA A 345 -21.05 -1.15 27.52
N VAL A 346 -21.10 0.18 27.71
CA VAL A 346 -20.41 0.85 28.83
C VAL A 346 -21.09 0.57 30.17
N GLN A 347 -22.43 0.49 30.19
CA GLN A 347 -23.18 0.22 31.43
C GLN A 347 -23.01 -1.22 31.92
N HIS A 348 -22.95 -2.18 31.00
CA HIS A 348 -22.94 -3.62 31.32
C HIS A 348 -21.59 -4.29 31.03
N GLY A 349 -20.58 -3.52 30.66
CA GLY A 349 -19.24 -4.02 30.33
C GLY A 349 -18.40 -4.37 31.55
N GLU A 350 -17.45 -5.27 31.37
CA GLU A 350 -16.47 -5.68 32.36
C GLU A 350 -15.06 -5.49 31.81
N VAL A 351 -14.19 -4.86 32.62
CA VAL A 351 -12.79 -4.63 32.30
C VAL A 351 -11.91 -5.49 33.21
N ALA A 352 -11.03 -6.28 32.62
CA ALA A 352 -10.00 -7.03 33.33
C ALA A 352 -8.64 -6.80 32.70
N GLY A 353 -7.83 -5.95 33.31
CA GLY A 353 -6.58 -5.48 32.74
C GLY A 353 -6.82 -4.77 31.41
N SER A 354 -6.32 -5.32 30.30
CA SER A 354 -6.51 -4.76 28.96
C SER A 354 -7.63 -5.42 28.14
N LEU A 355 -8.44 -6.27 28.77
CA LEU A 355 -9.60 -6.94 28.17
C LEU A 355 -10.89 -6.21 28.52
N TYR A 356 -11.67 -5.84 27.50
CA TYR A 356 -13.06 -5.39 27.67
C TYR A 356 -14.02 -6.46 27.16
N THR A 357 -15.04 -6.81 27.98
CA THR A 357 -16.04 -7.80 27.60
C THR A 357 -17.44 -7.26 27.90
N THR A 358 -18.37 -7.43 26.94
CA THR A 358 -19.78 -7.05 27.12
C THR A 358 -20.70 -7.99 26.32
N HIS A 359 -21.97 -8.05 26.77
CA HIS A 359 -23.06 -8.72 26.07
C HIS A 359 -24.22 -7.75 25.89
N LEU A 360 -24.63 -7.50 24.66
CA LEU A 360 -25.60 -6.48 24.28
C LEU A 360 -27.06 -6.97 24.32
N GLY A 361 -27.29 -8.23 24.74
CA GLY A 361 -28.63 -8.82 24.66
C GLY A 361 -29.10 -9.03 23.23
N ASP A 362 -30.38 -8.78 22.96
CA ASP A 362 -30.95 -8.84 21.61
C ASP A 362 -30.54 -7.63 20.78
N VAL A 363 -29.93 -7.90 19.63
CA VAL A 363 -29.38 -6.86 18.73
C VAL A 363 -30.03 -6.99 17.36
N ALA A 364 -30.45 -5.86 16.80
CA ALA A 364 -31.15 -5.84 15.50
C ALA A 364 -30.30 -6.40 14.35
N ARG A 365 -28.98 -6.14 14.37
CA ARG A 365 -28.06 -6.52 13.28
C ARG A 365 -26.67 -6.87 13.80
N ALA A 366 -26.03 -7.84 13.15
CA ALA A 366 -24.70 -8.33 13.50
C ALA A 366 -23.58 -7.29 13.39
N ASP A 367 -23.72 -6.30 12.50
CA ASP A 367 -22.74 -5.23 12.29
C ASP A 367 -22.62 -4.29 13.51
N LEU A 368 -23.70 -4.14 14.29
CA LEU A 368 -23.70 -3.34 15.53
C LEU A 368 -22.78 -3.94 16.59
N ILE A 369 -22.74 -5.27 16.71
CA ILE A 369 -21.85 -5.98 17.64
C ILE A 369 -20.39 -5.74 17.26
N ALA A 370 -20.08 -5.80 15.95
CA ALA A 370 -18.75 -5.53 15.43
C ALA A 370 -18.35 -4.06 15.65
N TYR A 371 -19.27 -3.13 15.40
CA TYR A 371 -19.06 -1.69 15.61
C TYR A 371 -18.70 -1.37 17.07
N VAL A 372 -19.46 -1.93 18.02
CA VAL A 372 -19.19 -1.73 19.46
C VAL A 372 -17.81 -2.30 19.81
N ALA A 373 -17.44 -3.47 19.27
CA ALA A 373 -16.12 -4.03 19.52
C ALA A 373 -14.98 -3.14 18.99
N ASP A 374 -15.14 -2.54 17.82
CA ASP A 374 -14.18 -1.59 17.26
C ASP A 374 -14.14 -0.27 18.07
N PHE A 375 -15.30 0.22 18.53
CA PHE A 375 -15.39 1.44 19.36
C PHE A 375 -14.66 1.28 20.69
N LEU A 376 -14.82 0.16 21.37
CA LEU A 376 -14.20 -0.08 22.68
C LEU A 376 -12.67 -0.17 22.62
N LEU A 377 -12.07 -0.47 21.47
CA LEU A 377 -10.61 -0.38 21.29
C LEU A 377 -10.07 1.07 21.27
N GLN A 378 -10.93 2.08 21.23
CA GLN A 378 -10.50 3.48 21.33
C GLN A 378 -10.20 3.90 22.77
N VAL A 379 -10.56 3.07 23.76
CA VAL A 379 -10.22 3.26 25.17
C VAL A 379 -8.74 2.93 25.37
N GLU A 380 -7.96 3.85 25.91
CA GLU A 380 -6.48 3.79 25.96
C GLU A 380 -5.94 2.51 26.60
N GLU A 381 -6.60 2.02 27.65
CA GLU A 381 -6.16 0.84 28.40
C GLU A 381 -6.56 -0.49 27.73
N ILE A 382 -7.46 -0.45 26.73
CA ILE A 382 -8.04 -1.66 26.15
C ILE A 382 -7.27 -2.08 24.89
N THR A 383 -6.71 -3.29 24.94
CA THR A 383 -6.06 -3.91 23.78
C THR A 383 -6.85 -5.09 23.21
N TRP A 384 -7.81 -5.60 23.98
CA TRP A 384 -8.73 -6.66 23.56
C TRP A 384 -10.18 -6.26 23.88
N SER A 385 -11.04 -6.33 22.87
CA SER A 385 -12.47 -6.13 22.99
C SER A 385 -13.21 -7.38 22.52
N VAL A 386 -14.09 -7.91 23.38
CA VAL A 386 -14.93 -9.08 23.10
C VAL A 386 -16.38 -8.68 23.34
N VAL A 387 -17.14 -8.48 22.27
CA VAL A 387 -18.53 -8.06 22.31
C VAL A 387 -19.41 -9.17 21.76
N SER A 388 -20.48 -9.48 22.49
CA SER A 388 -21.47 -10.48 22.05
C SER A 388 -22.87 -9.90 22.05
N GLY A 389 -23.77 -10.56 21.31
CA GLY A 389 -25.18 -10.23 21.27
C GLY A 389 -25.96 -11.33 20.56
N VAL A 390 -27.27 -11.32 20.67
CA VAL A 390 -28.17 -12.27 20.02
C VAL A 390 -28.83 -11.60 18.83
N VAL A 391 -28.76 -12.23 17.66
CA VAL A 391 -29.38 -11.75 16.41
C VAL A 391 -30.16 -12.90 15.80
N HIS A 392 -31.47 -12.76 15.68
CA HIS A 392 -32.38 -13.78 15.10
C HIS A 392 -32.20 -15.18 15.71
N GLY A 393 -31.93 -15.29 17.03
CA GLY A 393 -31.74 -16.56 17.72
C GLY A 393 -30.32 -17.14 17.67
N ASP A 394 -29.39 -16.49 16.99
CA ASP A 394 -27.97 -16.82 16.98
C ASP A 394 -27.20 -15.89 17.93
N ILE A 395 -26.33 -16.45 18.77
CA ILE A 395 -25.35 -15.69 19.50
C ILE A 395 -24.16 -15.38 18.59
N ILE A 396 -23.82 -14.09 18.48
CA ILE A 396 -22.68 -13.60 17.73
C ILE A 396 -21.66 -13.05 18.71
N VAL A 397 -20.41 -13.48 18.55
CA VAL A 397 -19.27 -12.97 19.31
C VAL A 397 -18.30 -12.29 18.35
N SER A 398 -18.05 -11.01 18.54
CA SER A 398 -17.07 -10.23 17.76
C SER A 398 -15.87 -9.93 18.64
N VAL A 399 -14.68 -10.21 18.12
CA VAL A 399 -13.40 -10.00 18.81
C VAL A 399 -12.54 -9.06 18.02
N ARG A 400 -11.94 -8.10 18.73
CA ARG A 400 -10.97 -7.17 18.19
C ARG A 400 -9.75 -7.09 19.09
N ASN A 401 -8.57 -6.89 18.51
CA ASN A 401 -7.37 -6.55 19.28
C ASN A 401 -6.40 -5.67 18.51
N LEU A 402 -5.56 -4.93 19.23
CA LEU A 402 -4.56 -4.01 18.68
C LEU A 402 -3.26 -4.70 18.23
N GLY A 403 -3.32 -5.97 17.77
CA GLY A 403 -2.14 -6.68 17.27
C GLY A 403 -1.24 -7.27 18.36
N SER A 404 -1.81 -7.59 19.54
CA SER A 404 -1.13 -8.32 20.61
C SER A 404 -0.54 -9.65 20.12
N SER A 405 0.29 -10.27 20.95
CA SER A 405 0.89 -11.59 20.66
C SER A 405 -0.15 -12.72 20.46
N ARG A 406 -1.41 -12.50 20.85
CA ARG A 406 -2.51 -13.45 20.77
C ARG A 406 -3.30 -13.32 19.48
N HIS A 407 -3.87 -14.42 19.02
CA HIS A 407 -4.61 -14.53 17.75
C HIS A 407 -6.12 -14.60 17.99
N ALA A 408 -6.87 -13.55 17.59
CA ALA A 408 -8.32 -13.51 17.81
C ALA A 408 -9.08 -14.68 17.16
N GLY A 409 -8.69 -15.08 15.93
CA GLY A 409 -9.29 -16.22 15.23
C GLY A 409 -9.08 -17.55 15.95
N GLU A 410 -7.93 -17.73 16.62
CA GLU A 410 -7.67 -18.92 17.43
C GLU A 410 -8.57 -18.96 18.66
N PHE A 411 -8.74 -17.83 19.35
CA PHE A 411 -9.65 -17.74 20.50
C PHE A 411 -11.07 -18.15 20.13
N VAL A 412 -11.69 -17.55 19.10
CA VAL A 412 -13.07 -17.88 18.75
C VAL A 412 -13.21 -19.34 18.26
N LYS A 413 -12.23 -19.85 17.53
CA LYS A 413 -12.23 -21.22 17.03
C LYS A 413 -12.16 -22.24 18.17
N ARG A 414 -11.30 -22.01 19.16
CA ARG A 414 -11.19 -22.88 20.34
C ARG A 414 -12.42 -22.82 21.24
N SER A 415 -13.00 -21.63 21.40
CA SER A 415 -14.11 -21.41 22.33
C SER A 415 -15.47 -21.85 21.76
N PHE A 416 -15.70 -21.61 20.46
CA PHE A 416 -17.02 -21.70 19.83
C PHE A 416 -17.05 -22.56 18.56
N GLY A 417 -15.92 -23.07 18.07
CA GLY A 417 -15.86 -23.78 16.80
C GLY A 417 -16.58 -25.13 16.76
N ASP A 418 -16.88 -25.71 17.89
CA ASP A 418 -17.64 -26.97 18.03
C ASP A 418 -19.16 -26.76 18.07
N ILE A 419 -19.63 -25.55 18.36
CA ILE A 419 -21.08 -25.24 18.44
C ILE A 419 -21.58 -24.39 17.27
N GLY A 420 -20.67 -23.80 16.48
CA GLY A 420 -21.05 -22.93 15.40
C GLY A 420 -19.89 -22.59 14.43
N SER A 421 -20.10 -21.60 13.58
CA SER A 421 -19.08 -21.08 12.72
C SER A 421 -18.18 -20.12 13.50
N ALA A 422 -16.86 -20.36 13.52
CA ALA A 422 -15.91 -19.51 14.22
C ALA A 422 -14.59 -19.38 13.45
N GLY A 423 -14.09 -18.15 13.26
CA GLY A 423 -12.85 -17.90 12.56
C GLY A 423 -12.51 -16.42 12.47
N GLY A 424 -11.38 -16.11 11.85
CA GLY A 424 -10.89 -14.77 11.66
C GLY A 424 -9.37 -14.69 11.59
N HIS A 425 -8.89 -13.46 11.62
CA HIS A 425 -7.48 -13.12 11.56
C HIS A 425 -6.87 -12.88 12.95
N ARG A 426 -5.61 -12.45 12.98
CA ARG A 426 -4.92 -12.16 14.24
C ARG A 426 -5.62 -11.06 15.04
N THR A 427 -6.03 -9.97 14.36
CA THR A 427 -6.58 -8.76 14.99
C THR A 427 -8.09 -8.72 15.06
N MET A 428 -8.80 -9.51 14.26
CA MET A 428 -10.26 -9.55 14.23
C MET A 428 -10.79 -10.96 14.01
N ALA A 429 -11.86 -11.32 14.73
CA ALA A 429 -12.50 -12.60 14.58
C ALA A 429 -13.99 -12.55 14.91
N LYS A 430 -14.74 -13.52 14.41
CA LYS A 430 -16.18 -13.66 14.66
C LYS A 430 -16.53 -15.11 14.92
N ALA A 431 -17.44 -15.34 15.88
CA ALA A 431 -18.15 -16.58 16.02
C ALA A 431 -19.66 -16.36 15.88
N VAL A 432 -20.36 -17.33 15.31
CA VAL A 432 -21.81 -17.36 15.18
C VAL A 432 -22.26 -18.75 15.57
N ALA A 433 -23.13 -18.88 16.56
CA ALA A 433 -23.67 -20.17 17.01
C ALA A 433 -25.15 -20.04 17.38
N PRO A 434 -25.97 -21.04 17.14
CA PRO A 434 -27.34 -21.07 17.67
C PRO A 434 -27.34 -20.93 19.22
N LEU A 435 -28.23 -20.06 19.74
CA LEU A 435 -28.29 -19.78 21.19
C LEU A 435 -28.58 -21.01 22.02
N ASP A 436 -29.38 -21.92 21.50
CA ASP A 436 -29.70 -23.24 22.13
C ASP A 436 -28.43 -24.10 22.28
N ARG A 437 -27.57 -24.15 21.28
CA ARG A 437 -26.28 -24.87 21.38
C ARG A 437 -25.31 -24.20 22.35
N PHE A 438 -25.31 -22.87 22.40
CA PHE A 438 -24.55 -22.14 23.40
C PHE A 438 -25.03 -22.49 24.80
N GLN A 439 -26.36 -22.48 25.04
CA GLN A 439 -26.96 -22.84 26.29
C GLN A 439 -26.66 -24.32 26.69
N GLN A 440 -26.72 -25.25 25.75
CA GLN A 440 -26.36 -26.65 25.99
C GLN A 440 -24.90 -26.81 26.45
N LYS A 441 -23.99 -26.08 25.84
CA LYS A 441 -22.56 -26.18 26.17
C LYS A 441 -22.19 -25.45 27.47
N PHE A 442 -22.76 -24.27 27.69
CA PHE A 442 -22.32 -23.35 28.75
C PHE A 442 -23.33 -23.20 29.92
N GLY A 443 -24.51 -23.79 29.79
CA GLY A 443 -25.47 -23.95 30.90
C GLY A 443 -26.50 -22.84 31.03
N SER A 444 -26.41 -21.71 30.27
CA SER A 444 -27.35 -20.61 30.39
C SER A 444 -27.53 -19.82 29.11
N SER A 445 -28.71 -19.19 28.96
CA SER A 445 -29.04 -18.15 28.00
C SER A 445 -29.32 -16.79 28.65
N ASP A 446 -29.11 -16.67 29.95
CA ASP A 446 -29.22 -15.42 30.68
C ASP A 446 -28.12 -14.44 30.28
N PRO A 447 -28.41 -13.17 29.95
CA PRO A 447 -27.44 -12.20 29.44
C PRO A 447 -26.22 -12.00 30.34
N GLU A 448 -26.40 -11.92 31.66
CA GLU A 448 -25.30 -11.74 32.61
C GLU A 448 -24.39 -12.97 32.66
N GLN A 449 -25.00 -14.19 32.61
CA GLN A 449 -24.25 -15.43 32.61
C GLN A 449 -23.53 -15.66 31.28
N ILE A 450 -24.11 -15.25 30.14
CA ILE A 450 -23.44 -15.26 28.84
C ILE A 450 -22.21 -14.35 28.90
N ARG A 451 -22.35 -13.10 29.38
CA ARG A 451 -21.25 -12.16 29.55
C ARG A 451 -20.13 -12.75 30.40
N ALA A 452 -20.48 -13.20 31.61
CA ALA A 452 -19.52 -13.76 32.56
C ALA A 452 -18.75 -14.96 31.97
N ARG A 453 -19.46 -15.82 31.20
CA ARG A 453 -18.85 -17.00 30.57
C ARG A 453 -17.89 -16.60 29.45
N ILE A 454 -18.27 -15.67 28.59
CA ILE A 454 -17.41 -15.19 27.50
C ILE A 454 -16.19 -14.47 28.09
N HIS A 455 -16.38 -13.66 29.13
CA HIS A 455 -15.29 -13.04 29.87
C HIS A 455 -14.29 -14.07 30.39
N GLN A 456 -14.77 -15.08 31.10
CA GLN A 456 -13.93 -16.14 31.64
C GLN A 456 -13.11 -16.87 30.54
N LEU A 457 -13.74 -17.18 29.41
CA LEU A 457 -13.05 -17.81 28.28
C LEU A 457 -11.96 -16.90 27.68
N ALA A 458 -12.24 -15.62 27.55
CA ALA A 458 -11.29 -14.64 27.01
C ALA A 458 -10.12 -14.41 27.98
N ASP A 459 -10.40 -14.21 29.25
CA ASP A 459 -9.40 -14.01 30.30
C ASP A 459 -8.47 -15.23 30.44
N GLN A 460 -9.04 -16.44 30.45
CA GLN A 460 -8.25 -17.68 30.46
C GLN A 460 -7.34 -17.78 29.23
N PHE A 461 -7.89 -17.53 28.03
CA PHE A 461 -7.10 -17.57 26.80
C PHE A 461 -5.94 -16.56 26.82
N LEU A 462 -6.15 -15.38 27.36
CA LEU A 462 -5.12 -14.34 27.43
C LEU A 462 -4.03 -14.67 28.47
N LYS A 463 -4.38 -15.37 29.56
CA LYS A 463 -3.46 -15.78 30.65
C LYS A 463 -2.67 -17.06 30.35
N GLU A 464 -3.10 -17.89 29.40
CA GLU A 464 -2.37 -19.10 29.05
C GLU A 464 -0.92 -18.81 28.63
N PRO A 465 0.08 -19.62 29.02
CA PRO A 465 1.45 -19.48 28.53
C PRO A 465 1.47 -19.64 27.00
N GLN A 466 2.21 -18.76 26.29
CA GLN A 466 2.46 -18.98 24.86
C GLN A 466 3.39 -20.19 24.69
N VAL A 467 2.90 -21.23 24.04
CA VAL A 467 3.79 -22.27 23.50
C VAL A 467 4.50 -21.64 22.30
N THR A 468 5.71 -21.15 22.54
CA THR A 468 6.61 -20.72 21.46
C THR A 468 6.85 -21.97 20.60
N GLU A 469 6.26 -22.04 19.40
CA GLU A 469 6.71 -22.96 18.36
C GLU A 469 8.17 -22.63 18.06
N ARG A 470 9.07 -23.30 18.74
CA ARG A 470 10.47 -23.42 18.30
C ARG A 470 10.40 -24.00 16.90
N ARG A 471 10.73 -23.19 15.90
CA ARG A 471 10.92 -23.59 14.52
C ARG A 471 11.66 -24.95 14.52
N ARG A 472 11.02 -25.97 14.03
CA ARG A 472 11.65 -27.23 13.59
C ARG A 472 12.49 -26.91 12.36
N THR A 473 13.64 -26.29 12.56
CA THR A 473 14.72 -26.15 11.60
C THR A 473 15.97 -26.77 12.24
N THR A 474 15.95 -28.09 12.43
CA THR A 474 17.18 -28.90 12.59
C THR A 474 16.76 -30.38 12.50
N SER A 475 16.71 -30.93 11.30
CA SER A 475 17.08 -32.32 11.03
C SER A 475 16.95 -32.64 9.54
N ARG A 476 17.73 -31.96 8.69
CA ARG A 476 17.99 -32.44 7.32
C ARG A 476 19.43 -32.17 6.87
N ALA A 477 20.34 -32.14 7.84
CA ALA A 477 21.77 -31.97 7.58
C ALA A 477 22.62 -33.01 8.32
N GLN A 478 22.11 -34.23 8.52
CA GLN A 478 22.92 -35.37 9.00
C GLN A 478 22.32 -36.67 8.51
N GLN A 479 22.32 -36.89 7.19
CA GLN A 479 22.19 -38.23 6.59
C GLN A 479 22.54 -38.16 5.08
N VAL A 480 23.74 -37.67 4.77
CA VAL A 480 24.44 -37.95 3.51
C VAL A 480 25.92 -37.99 3.86
N ASP A 481 26.35 -39.07 4.46
CA ASP A 481 27.73 -39.57 4.34
C ASP A 481 27.68 -41.03 4.85
N GLU A 482 27.73 -41.94 3.93
CA GLU A 482 28.20 -43.30 3.97
C GLU A 482 27.49 -44.11 2.90
N LYS A 483 28.02 -44.05 1.70
CA LYS A 483 28.11 -45.20 0.77
C LYS A 483 29.05 -44.82 -0.38
N SER A 484 30.32 -45.06 -0.12
CA SER A 484 31.34 -45.24 -1.13
C SER A 484 30.97 -46.43 -2.03
N VAL A 485 30.99 -46.24 -3.33
CA VAL A 485 30.99 -47.28 -4.32
C VAL A 485 32.10 -46.96 -5.34
N PRO A 486 32.94 -47.95 -5.71
CA PRO A 486 34.22 -47.74 -6.36
C PRO A 486 34.07 -47.51 -7.88
N VAL A 487 35.02 -46.72 -8.36
CA VAL A 487 35.33 -46.47 -9.76
C VAL A 487 35.86 -47.73 -10.42
N SER A 488 35.35 -48.12 -11.57
CA SER A 488 36.02 -48.98 -12.55
C SER A 488 35.99 -48.38 -13.94
N PRO A 489 37.05 -48.54 -14.74
CA PRO A 489 37.38 -47.69 -15.86
C PRO A 489 36.78 -48.15 -17.20
N SER A 490 36.75 -47.20 -18.11
CA SER A 490 36.36 -47.33 -19.52
C SER A 490 37.14 -48.40 -20.28
N PRO A 491 36.58 -48.84 -21.45
CA PRO A 491 37.42 -48.74 -22.63
C PRO A 491 36.78 -48.00 -23.79
N LEU A 492 37.66 -47.36 -24.53
CA LEU A 492 37.57 -46.80 -25.86
C LEU A 492 37.07 -47.81 -26.92
N GLY A 493 36.34 -47.32 -27.91
CA GLY A 493 35.98 -48.04 -29.14
C GLY A 493 35.16 -47.19 -30.09
N ARG A 494 35.81 -46.43 -30.92
CA ARG A 494 35.75 -46.17 -32.35
C ARG A 494 34.50 -46.63 -33.13
N GLY A 495 33.98 -45.71 -33.93
CA GLY A 495 33.76 -45.91 -35.37
C GLY A 495 32.28 -45.94 -35.80
N SER A 496 31.84 -44.98 -36.44
CA SER A 496 31.36 -44.74 -37.81
C SER A 496 30.54 -43.46 -37.84
#